data_93052cfd015f43eab208f49897dd05bd
#
_entry.id   93052cfd015f43eab208f49897dd05bd
#
_cell.length_a   1.000
_cell.length_b   1.000
_cell.length_c   1.000
_cell.angle_alpha   90.00
_cell.angle_beta   90.00
_cell.angle_gamma   90.00
#
_symmetry.space_group_name_H-M   'P 1'
#
loop_
_entity.id
_entity.type
_entity.pdbx_description
1 polymer ?
#
loop_
_entity_poly.entity_id
_entity_poly.type
_entity_poly.pdbx_seq_one_letter_code
_entity_poly.pdbx_strand_id
1 'polypeptide(L)'
;RDKNSPYYEWYNFTDYPEKYESWWGIDVLPRVKSDTPSYKAYLFGENGVIRRRLREGVGGFRLDVADELSDEFLSELKSAALTERDDCVIIGEVWENAAEKVSYGRRRRYLRGKELDSVMNYPIRTAIISYLRDGDCETFLKNTAEVYGEYPDFAQSALMNIIGTHDTIRIITALAGDSPEGKSQDERAVYKMTEAQYSKGVSLVKAAYLISNMLPGVPCIYYGDEIGMQGYSDPFNRRPYPWGREDEDLLGFYRRIGEIRKNENALFCGKMRIV
;
A
#
# COMPACT_ATOMS: atom_id res chain seq x y z
N ARG A 1 20.67 1.15 27.26
CA ARG A 1 21.95 0.43 27.30
C ARG A 1 22.02 -0.51 28.52
N ASP A 2 20.97 -1.32 28.74
CA ASP A 2 20.90 -2.29 29.82
C ASP A 2 20.61 -3.70 29.26
N LYS A 3 21.56 -4.63 29.45
CA LYS A 3 21.39 -6.03 29.02
C LYS A 3 20.31 -6.77 29.81
N ASN A 4 19.90 -6.25 30.95
CA ASN A 4 18.78 -6.79 31.75
C ASN A 4 17.43 -6.25 31.29
N SER A 5 17.37 -5.37 30.28
CA SER A 5 16.13 -4.88 29.71
C SER A 5 15.31 -6.06 29.15
N PRO A 6 13.98 -6.14 29.40
CA PRO A 6 13.13 -7.18 28.83
C PRO A 6 13.07 -7.15 27.30
N TYR A 7 13.55 -6.07 26.68
CA TYR A 7 13.61 -5.88 25.22
C TYR A 7 14.97 -6.21 24.62
N TYR A 8 15.99 -6.55 25.43
CA TYR A 8 17.35 -6.80 24.94
C TYR A 8 17.37 -7.92 23.88
N GLU A 9 16.66 -9.01 24.12
CA GLU A 9 16.60 -10.16 23.22
C GLU A 9 15.81 -9.90 21.92
N TRP A 10 15.11 -8.77 21.84
CA TRP A 10 14.35 -8.41 20.62
C TRP A 10 15.25 -7.95 19.47
N TYR A 11 16.52 -7.71 19.73
CA TYR A 11 17.47 -7.21 18.75
C TYR A 11 18.72 -8.07 18.66
N ASN A 12 19.30 -8.13 17.46
CA ASN A 12 20.59 -8.75 17.25
C ASN A 12 21.69 -7.69 17.36
N PHE A 13 22.50 -7.78 18.43
CA PHE A 13 23.68 -6.94 18.58
C PHE A 13 24.89 -7.65 18.00
N THR A 14 25.65 -6.97 17.14
CA THR A 14 26.96 -7.43 16.64
C THR A 14 28.08 -6.90 17.52
N ASP A 15 27.90 -5.72 18.15
CA ASP A 15 28.79 -5.11 19.12
C ASP A 15 27.97 -4.25 20.08
N TYR A 16 27.61 -4.80 21.23
CA TYR A 16 26.72 -4.13 22.19
C TYR A 16 27.40 -2.97 22.91
N PRO A 17 26.74 -1.82 23.05
CA PRO A 17 25.38 -1.48 22.59
C PRO A 17 25.35 -0.72 21.25
N GLU A 18 26.51 -0.57 20.60
CA GLU A 18 26.72 0.41 19.53
C GLU A 18 26.31 -0.14 18.14
N LYS A 19 26.42 -1.48 17.93
CA LYS A 19 26.13 -2.09 16.63
C LYS A 19 25.08 -3.18 16.74
N TYR A 20 24.09 -3.10 15.90
CA TYR A 20 22.97 -4.04 15.82
C TYR A 20 22.52 -4.23 14.36
N GLU A 21 21.79 -5.30 14.11
CA GLU A 21 21.17 -5.48 12.80
C GLU A 21 20.13 -4.40 12.55
N SER A 22 20.19 -3.80 11.37
CA SER A 22 19.26 -2.77 10.89
C SER A 22 18.66 -3.16 9.56
N TRP A 23 17.51 -2.57 9.24
CA TRP A 23 16.86 -2.77 7.95
C TRP A 23 17.72 -2.17 6.85
N TRP A 24 18.16 -3.02 5.90
CA TRP A 24 18.98 -2.63 4.74
C TRP A 24 20.25 -1.82 5.09
N GLY A 25 20.80 -2.00 6.28
CA GLY A 25 21.97 -1.25 6.74
C GLY A 25 21.71 0.19 7.17
N ILE A 26 20.45 0.56 7.37
CA ILE A 26 20.07 1.91 7.85
C ILE A 26 20.06 1.92 9.38
N ASP A 27 21.08 2.49 10.00
CA ASP A 27 21.29 2.43 11.46
C ASP A 27 20.12 2.94 12.31
N VAL A 28 19.33 3.88 11.80
CA VAL A 28 18.17 4.41 12.52
C VAL A 28 16.93 3.49 12.47
N LEU A 29 17.01 2.36 11.75
CA LEU A 29 15.96 1.37 11.61
C LEU A 29 16.38 0.01 12.18
N PRO A 30 16.46 -0.17 13.52
CA PRO A 30 16.86 -1.43 14.12
C PRO A 30 15.90 -2.56 13.75
N ARG A 31 16.46 -3.68 13.28
CA ARG A 31 15.67 -4.86 12.92
C ARG A 31 15.29 -5.66 14.16
N VAL A 32 14.00 -5.89 14.34
CA VAL A 32 13.50 -6.73 15.42
C VAL A 32 13.61 -8.21 15.05
N LYS A 33 14.02 -9.03 16.00
CA LYS A 33 13.98 -10.50 15.91
C LYS A 33 12.54 -10.97 16.04
N SER A 34 11.84 -11.05 14.93
CA SER A 34 10.41 -11.38 14.86
C SER A 34 10.05 -12.74 15.49
N ASP A 35 11.03 -13.66 15.58
CA ASP A 35 10.83 -15.01 16.15
C ASP A 35 11.06 -15.09 17.67
N THR A 36 11.47 -13.99 18.31
CA THR A 36 11.68 -13.97 19.77
C THR A 36 10.35 -14.22 20.50
N PRO A 37 10.26 -15.22 21.40
CA PRO A 37 9.00 -15.57 22.07
C PRO A 37 8.34 -14.41 22.83
N SER A 38 9.13 -13.60 23.53
CA SER A 38 8.63 -12.43 24.27
C SER A 38 8.09 -11.34 23.34
N TYR A 39 8.70 -11.15 22.13
CA TYR A 39 8.19 -10.24 21.11
C TYR A 39 6.88 -10.75 20.50
N LYS A 40 6.82 -12.04 20.15
CA LYS A 40 5.57 -12.67 19.69
C LYS A 40 4.45 -12.57 20.74
N ALA A 41 4.76 -12.80 22.01
CA ALA A 41 3.79 -12.64 23.10
C ALA A 41 3.31 -11.19 23.22
N TYR A 42 4.18 -10.20 23.06
CA TYR A 42 3.83 -8.78 23.03
C TYR A 42 2.89 -8.44 21.88
N LEU A 43 3.09 -9.01 20.69
CA LEU A 43 2.25 -8.75 19.51
C LEU A 43 0.97 -9.61 19.50
N PHE A 44 1.09 -10.92 19.71
CA PHE A 44 0.06 -11.92 19.43
C PHE A 44 -0.58 -12.53 20.69
N GLY A 45 0.04 -12.35 21.84
CA GLY A 45 -0.47 -12.88 23.12
C GLY A 45 -1.89 -12.39 23.42
N GLU A 46 -2.53 -12.96 24.42
CA GLU A 46 -3.93 -12.64 24.79
C GLU A 46 -4.17 -11.13 25.02
N ASN A 47 -3.21 -10.44 25.63
CA ASN A 47 -3.24 -9.00 25.83
C ASN A 47 -2.28 -8.27 24.87
N GLY A 48 -1.85 -8.93 23.80
CA GLY A 48 -0.94 -8.40 22.80
C GLY A 48 -1.57 -7.30 21.95
N VAL A 49 -0.71 -6.59 21.23
CA VAL A 49 -1.11 -5.40 20.46
C VAL A 49 -2.23 -5.73 19.46
N ILE A 50 -2.09 -6.81 18.68
CA ILE A 50 -3.04 -7.19 17.63
C ILE A 50 -4.42 -7.46 18.24
N ARG A 51 -4.50 -8.35 19.21
CA ARG A 51 -5.77 -8.75 19.84
C ARG A 51 -6.45 -7.58 20.54
N ARG A 52 -5.69 -6.79 21.28
CA ARG A 52 -6.23 -5.61 21.96
C ARG A 52 -6.84 -4.62 20.99
N ARG A 53 -6.17 -4.30 19.86
CA ARG A 53 -6.69 -3.36 18.88
C ARG A 53 -7.97 -3.87 18.19
N LEU A 54 -8.05 -5.17 17.94
CA LEU A 54 -9.26 -5.77 17.39
C LEU A 54 -10.43 -5.68 18.38
N ARG A 55 -10.20 -5.92 19.67
CA ARG A 55 -11.22 -5.71 20.72
C ARG A 55 -11.66 -4.24 20.82
N GLU A 56 -10.77 -3.30 20.57
CA GLU A 56 -11.06 -1.86 20.52
C GLU A 56 -11.83 -1.47 19.24
N GLY A 57 -12.10 -2.39 18.31
CA GLY A 57 -12.93 -2.16 17.13
C GLY A 57 -12.16 -1.95 15.80
N VAL A 58 -10.83 -2.13 15.79
CA VAL A 58 -10.05 -2.12 14.55
C VAL A 58 -10.50 -3.28 13.66
N GLY A 59 -10.74 -3.02 12.36
CA GLY A 59 -11.21 -4.01 11.39
C GLY A 59 -10.11 -4.89 10.78
N GLY A 60 -8.85 -4.49 10.92
CA GLY A 60 -7.73 -5.23 10.33
C GLY A 60 -6.43 -4.45 10.37
N PHE A 61 -5.41 -4.95 9.68
CA PHE A 61 -4.07 -4.36 9.68
C PHE A 61 -3.46 -4.33 8.28
N ARG A 62 -2.77 -3.26 7.99
CA ARG A 62 -1.81 -3.21 6.87
C ARG A 62 -0.41 -3.46 7.43
N LEU A 63 0.27 -4.43 6.86
CA LEU A 63 1.61 -4.81 7.27
C LEU A 63 2.64 -4.15 6.35
N ASP A 64 3.50 -3.36 6.98
CA ASP A 64 4.62 -2.70 6.32
C ASP A 64 5.64 -3.72 5.84
N VAL A 65 6.15 -3.53 4.62
CA VAL A 65 7.19 -4.35 3.99
C VAL A 65 7.01 -5.85 4.30
N ALA A 66 5.92 -6.45 3.81
CA ALA A 66 5.57 -7.85 4.12
C ALA A 66 6.66 -8.85 3.71
N ASP A 67 7.53 -8.48 2.76
CA ASP A 67 8.66 -9.27 2.31
C ASP A 67 9.72 -9.54 3.41
N GLU A 68 9.81 -8.66 4.39
CA GLU A 68 10.74 -8.78 5.52
C GLU A 68 10.18 -9.65 6.67
N LEU A 69 8.90 -10.01 6.62
CA LEU A 69 8.26 -10.87 7.61
C LEU A 69 8.26 -12.32 7.12
N SER A 70 8.57 -13.28 7.99
CA SER A 70 8.51 -14.71 7.63
C SER A 70 7.07 -15.17 7.40
N ASP A 71 6.88 -16.21 6.58
CA ASP A 71 5.56 -16.80 6.36
C ASP A 71 4.96 -17.34 7.67
N GLU A 72 5.81 -17.86 8.56
CA GLU A 72 5.43 -18.33 9.89
C GLU A 72 4.90 -17.19 10.76
N PHE A 73 5.61 -16.04 10.76
CA PHE A 73 5.19 -14.84 11.49
C PHE A 73 3.85 -14.30 10.99
N LEU A 74 3.68 -14.22 9.66
CA LEU A 74 2.42 -13.79 9.04
C LEU A 74 1.26 -14.74 9.41
N SER A 75 1.51 -16.03 9.40
CA SER A 75 0.52 -17.06 9.73
C SER A 75 0.11 -17.02 11.21
N GLU A 76 1.06 -16.80 12.13
CA GLU A 76 0.79 -16.61 13.55
C GLU A 76 -0.01 -15.32 13.82
N LEU A 77 0.38 -14.22 13.16
CA LEU A 77 -0.35 -12.96 13.25
C LEU A 77 -1.81 -13.13 12.83
N LYS A 78 -2.04 -13.74 11.66
CA LYS A 78 -3.39 -14.00 11.16
C LYS A 78 -4.19 -14.89 12.11
N SER A 79 -3.58 -15.97 12.59
CA SER A 79 -4.23 -16.87 13.56
C SER A 79 -4.63 -16.15 14.82
N ALA A 80 -3.76 -15.29 15.37
CA ALA A 80 -4.06 -14.50 16.55
C ALA A 80 -5.19 -13.47 16.27
N ALA A 81 -5.21 -12.86 15.10
CA ALA A 81 -6.26 -11.92 14.73
C ALA A 81 -7.63 -12.61 14.63
N LEU A 82 -7.69 -13.76 13.98
CA LEU A 82 -8.93 -14.54 13.80
C LEU A 82 -9.51 -15.10 15.09
N THR A 83 -8.72 -15.20 16.18
CA THR A 83 -9.28 -15.55 17.50
C THR A 83 -10.13 -14.45 18.13
N GLU A 84 -9.96 -13.21 17.68
CA GLU A 84 -10.71 -12.05 18.19
C GLU A 84 -11.82 -11.63 17.22
N ARG A 85 -11.55 -11.70 15.91
CA ARG A 85 -12.50 -11.30 14.86
C ARG A 85 -12.32 -12.17 13.63
N ASP A 86 -13.37 -12.85 13.23
CA ASP A 86 -13.42 -13.69 12.03
C ASP A 86 -13.49 -12.88 10.72
N ASP A 87 -13.94 -11.62 10.80
CA ASP A 87 -14.01 -10.65 9.70
C ASP A 87 -12.78 -9.74 9.59
N CYS A 88 -11.71 -10.01 10.36
CA CYS A 88 -10.47 -9.24 10.31
C CYS A 88 -9.73 -9.40 8.98
N VAL A 89 -9.31 -8.27 8.39
CA VAL A 89 -8.59 -8.23 7.11
C VAL A 89 -7.12 -7.89 7.33
N ILE A 90 -6.22 -8.72 6.80
CA ILE A 90 -4.77 -8.50 6.82
C ILE A 90 -4.28 -8.21 5.41
N ILE A 91 -3.82 -6.99 5.18
CA ILE A 91 -3.30 -6.54 3.89
C ILE A 91 -1.78 -6.36 3.98
N GLY A 92 -1.04 -6.96 3.07
CA GLY A 92 0.42 -6.79 3.00
C GLY A 92 0.83 -5.69 2.03
N GLU A 93 1.91 -4.98 2.37
CA GLU A 93 2.62 -4.20 1.37
C GLU A 93 3.54 -5.12 0.58
N VAL A 94 3.19 -5.35 -0.69
CA VAL A 94 3.96 -6.10 -1.67
C VAL A 94 3.91 -5.32 -2.98
N TRP A 95 5.07 -4.99 -3.54
CA TRP A 95 5.15 -4.10 -4.70
C TRP A 95 4.98 -4.80 -6.04
N GLU A 96 5.25 -6.10 -6.07
CA GLU A 96 5.18 -6.92 -7.29
C GLU A 96 3.97 -7.86 -7.23
N ASN A 97 3.89 -8.76 -8.22
CA ASN A 97 2.87 -9.80 -8.23
C ASN A 97 2.99 -10.72 -6.99
N ALA A 98 2.04 -10.62 -6.07
CA ALA A 98 2.06 -11.34 -4.80
C ALA A 98 1.84 -12.87 -4.95
N ALA A 99 1.24 -13.34 -6.05
CA ALA A 99 1.04 -14.77 -6.30
C ALA A 99 2.35 -15.48 -6.69
N GLU A 100 3.26 -14.75 -7.34
CA GLU A 100 4.54 -15.27 -7.84
C GLU A 100 5.76 -14.74 -7.06
N LYS A 101 5.53 -13.93 -6.03
CA LYS A 101 6.62 -13.26 -5.30
C LYS A 101 7.65 -14.25 -4.76
N VAL A 102 8.91 -13.97 -5.07
CA VAL A 102 10.07 -14.62 -4.46
C VAL A 102 10.84 -13.57 -3.65
N SER A 103 11.04 -13.80 -2.37
CA SER A 103 11.91 -12.99 -1.52
C SER A 103 12.86 -13.89 -0.74
N TYR A 104 14.11 -13.48 -0.59
CA TYR A 104 15.15 -14.25 0.10
C TYR A 104 15.28 -15.70 -0.41
N GLY A 105 15.14 -15.90 -1.73
CA GLY A 105 15.24 -17.23 -2.38
C GLY A 105 14.07 -18.17 -2.11
N ARG A 106 12.99 -17.70 -1.49
CA ARG A 106 11.77 -18.48 -1.23
C ARG A 106 10.56 -17.88 -1.95
N ARG A 107 9.77 -18.75 -2.61
CA ARG A 107 8.46 -18.35 -3.11
C ARG A 107 7.52 -18.14 -1.94
N ARG A 108 6.95 -16.95 -1.85
CA ARG A 108 6.07 -16.55 -0.76
C ARG A 108 4.67 -17.17 -0.92
N ARG A 109 3.98 -17.35 0.19
CA ARG A 109 2.67 -18.01 0.24
C ARG A 109 1.53 -17.02 0.57
N TYR A 110 1.76 -15.73 0.39
CA TYR A 110 0.90 -14.63 0.82
C TYR A 110 -0.59 -14.87 0.62
N LEU A 111 -0.98 -15.32 -0.58
CA LEU A 111 -2.39 -15.45 -0.99
C LEU A 111 -2.90 -16.90 -0.94
N ARG A 112 -2.33 -17.74 -0.05
CA ARG A 112 -2.79 -19.12 0.15
C ARG A 112 -3.76 -19.31 1.32
N GLY A 113 -4.31 -18.22 1.83
CA GLY A 113 -5.37 -18.21 2.85
C GLY A 113 -4.90 -18.26 4.31
N LYS A 114 -3.59 -18.37 4.56
CA LYS A 114 -3.04 -18.49 5.93
C LYS A 114 -2.22 -17.29 6.38
N GLU A 115 -1.75 -16.46 5.49
CA GLU A 115 -0.87 -15.33 5.77
C GLU A 115 -1.61 -13.99 5.63
N LEU A 116 -1.94 -13.61 4.39
CA LEU A 116 -2.62 -12.36 4.06
C LEU A 116 -3.99 -12.63 3.46
N ASP A 117 -4.90 -11.69 3.62
CA ASP A 117 -6.17 -11.69 2.90
C ASP A 117 -6.01 -11.03 1.54
N SER A 118 -5.17 -10.01 1.46
CA SER A 118 -4.84 -9.33 0.21
C SER A 118 -3.57 -8.49 0.33
N VAL A 119 -3.30 -7.69 -0.69
CA VAL A 119 -2.13 -6.81 -0.77
C VAL A 119 -2.49 -5.42 -1.32
N MET A 120 -1.58 -4.46 -1.16
CA MET A 120 -1.63 -3.18 -1.86
C MET A 120 -1.36 -3.42 -3.35
N ASN A 121 -2.23 -2.93 -4.23
CA ASN A 121 -2.22 -3.26 -5.65
C ASN A 121 -1.28 -2.36 -6.46
N TYR A 122 0.02 -2.41 -6.18
CA TYR A 122 1.04 -1.68 -6.92
C TYR A 122 1.15 -2.06 -8.40
N PRO A 123 1.00 -3.35 -8.79
CA PRO A 123 1.03 -3.71 -10.21
C PRO A 123 -0.03 -2.97 -11.04
N ILE A 124 -1.26 -2.90 -10.55
CA ILE A 124 -2.35 -2.18 -11.24
C ILE A 124 -2.13 -0.67 -11.20
N ARG A 125 -1.61 -0.10 -10.09
CA ARG A 125 -1.20 1.31 -10.08
C ARG A 125 -0.21 1.64 -11.20
N THR A 126 0.82 0.82 -11.34
CA THR A 126 1.82 0.98 -12.40
C THR A 126 1.18 0.87 -13.78
N ALA A 127 0.32 -0.11 -13.98
CA ALA A 127 -0.41 -0.32 -15.23
C ALA A 127 -1.28 0.89 -15.61
N ILE A 128 -2.05 1.43 -14.67
CA ILE A 128 -2.89 2.62 -14.90
C ILE A 128 -2.04 3.83 -15.28
N ILE A 129 -0.92 4.06 -14.59
CA ILE A 129 -0.06 5.22 -14.86
C ILE A 129 0.60 5.12 -16.22
N SER A 130 1.22 3.97 -16.55
CA SER A 130 1.89 3.80 -17.84
C SER A 130 0.89 3.88 -19.00
N TYR A 131 -0.30 3.30 -18.84
CA TYR A 131 -1.35 3.40 -19.85
C TYR A 131 -1.80 4.86 -20.10
N LEU A 132 -2.13 5.59 -19.04
CA LEU A 132 -2.67 6.94 -19.17
C LEU A 132 -1.64 7.98 -19.56
N ARG A 133 -0.39 7.82 -19.13
CA ARG A 133 0.70 8.76 -19.43
C ARG A 133 1.34 8.50 -20.77
N ASP A 134 1.63 7.22 -21.05
CA ASP A 134 2.51 6.80 -22.15
C ASP A 134 1.76 6.01 -23.23
N GLY A 135 0.49 5.64 -23.03
CA GLY A 135 -0.29 4.80 -23.95
C GLY A 135 0.11 3.32 -23.93
N ASP A 136 0.81 2.87 -22.89
CA ASP A 136 1.32 1.51 -22.78
C ASP A 136 0.21 0.50 -22.47
N CYS A 137 -0.47 0.06 -23.50
CA CYS A 137 -1.52 -0.96 -23.42
C CYS A 137 -0.96 -2.33 -23.03
N GLU A 138 0.27 -2.66 -23.42
CA GLU A 138 0.87 -3.97 -23.18
C GLU A 138 1.07 -4.20 -21.68
N THR A 139 1.72 -3.25 -20.99
CA THR A 139 1.88 -3.31 -19.54
C THR A 139 0.53 -3.33 -18.83
N PHE A 140 -0.46 -2.56 -19.29
CA PHE A 140 -1.79 -2.55 -18.69
C PHE A 140 -2.47 -3.92 -18.80
N LEU A 141 -2.49 -4.52 -19.96
CA LEU A 141 -3.10 -5.83 -20.19
C LEU A 141 -2.36 -6.94 -19.43
N LYS A 142 -1.03 -6.93 -19.46
CA LYS A 142 -0.20 -7.90 -18.75
C LYS A 142 -0.48 -7.88 -17.25
N ASN A 143 -0.33 -6.73 -16.58
CA ASN A 143 -0.51 -6.63 -15.13
C ASN A 143 -1.96 -6.95 -14.72
N THR A 144 -2.93 -6.56 -15.56
CA THR A 144 -4.34 -6.87 -15.33
C THR A 144 -4.58 -8.38 -15.41
N ALA A 145 -4.01 -9.05 -16.43
CA ALA A 145 -4.12 -10.50 -16.58
C ALA A 145 -3.44 -11.26 -15.43
N GLU A 146 -2.26 -10.84 -15.01
CA GLU A 146 -1.54 -11.45 -13.89
C GLU A 146 -2.33 -11.30 -12.59
N VAL A 147 -2.73 -10.09 -12.21
CA VAL A 147 -3.42 -9.85 -10.94
C VAL A 147 -4.78 -10.54 -10.90
N TYR A 148 -5.62 -10.34 -11.90
CA TYR A 148 -6.99 -10.88 -11.89
C TYR A 148 -7.10 -12.30 -12.45
N GLY A 149 -6.05 -12.86 -13.06
CA GLY A 149 -5.98 -14.25 -13.48
C GLY A 149 -5.33 -15.17 -12.45
N GLU A 150 -4.41 -14.68 -11.62
CA GLU A 150 -3.62 -15.50 -10.71
C GLU A 150 -4.03 -15.38 -9.24
N TYR A 151 -4.57 -14.22 -8.83
CA TYR A 151 -4.99 -14.04 -7.44
C TYR A 151 -6.30 -14.77 -7.17
N PRO A 152 -6.44 -15.46 -6.04
CA PRO A 152 -7.70 -16.11 -5.68
C PRO A 152 -8.82 -15.07 -5.45
N ASP A 153 -10.06 -15.46 -5.69
CA ASP A 153 -11.24 -14.57 -5.61
C ASP A 153 -11.31 -13.78 -4.29
N PHE A 154 -10.98 -14.43 -3.16
CA PHE A 154 -10.99 -13.75 -1.86
C PHE A 154 -9.97 -12.60 -1.77
N ALA A 155 -8.78 -12.79 -2.39
CA ALA A 155 -7.74 -11.77 -2.40
C ALA A 155 -8.09 -10.63 -3.37
N GLN A 156 -8.69 -10.96 -4.53
CA GLN A 156 -9.15 -9.95 -5.48
C GLN A 156 -10.20 -9.03 -4.87
N SER A 157 -11.14 -9.57 -4.09
CA SER A 157 -12.21 -8.77 -3.47
C SER A 157 -11.70 -7.79 -2.41
N ALA A 158 -10.58 -8.10 -1.76
CA ALA A 158 -9.95 -7.28 -0.72
C ALA A 158 -8.69 -6.51 -1.21
N LEU A 159 -8.38 -6.55 -2.53
CA LEU A 159 -7.26 -5.79 -3.08
C LEU A 159 -7.37 -4.31 -2.73
N MET A 160 -6.31 -3.75 -2.16
CA MET A 160 -6.24 -2.32 -1.89
C MET A 160 -5.82 -1.58 -3.16
N ASN A 161 -6.81 -1.18 -3.97
CA ASN A 161 -6.57 -0.49 -5.24
C ASN A 161 -6.13 0.94 -5.00
N ILE A 162 -4.85 1.18 -5.15
CA ILE A 162 -4.19 2.46 -4.95
C ILE A 162 -3.85 3.11 -6.30
N ILE A 163 -3.91 4.44 -6.37
CA ILE A 163 -3.31 5.23 -7.45
C ILE A 163 -2.21 6.16 -6.93
N GLY A 164 -2.24 6.48 -5.64
CA GLY A 164 -1.22 7.23 -4.91
C GLY A 164 -0.99 6.65 -3.52
N THR A 165 0.22 6.82 -2.98
CA THR A 165 0.59 6.43 -1.62
C THR A 165 1.61 7.41 -1.03
N HIS A 166 1.88 7.26 0.28
CA HIS A 166 2.92 8.03 0.97
C HIS A 166 4.36 7.73 0.48
N ASP A 167 4.58 6.64 -0.26
CA ASP A 167 5.89 6.24 -0.79
C ASP A 167 6.07 6.59 -2.28
N THR A 168 5.04 7.14 -2.92
CA THR A 168 5.06 7.39 -4.35
C THR A 168 4.89 8.87 -4.68
N ILE A 169 5.30 9.26 -5.88
CA ILE A 169 4.97 10.57 -6.44
C ILE A 169 3.44 10.75 -6.45
N ARG A 170 2.95 11.95 -6.11
CA ARG A 170 1.52 12.30 -6.20
C ARG A 170 0.97 11.98 -7.57
N ILE A 171 -0.20 11.38 -7.64
CA ILE A 171 -0.75 10.84 -8.89
C ILE A 171 -0.83 11.88 -10.00
N ILE A 172 -1.25 13.11 -9.71
CA ILE A 172 -1.33 14.18 -10.71
C ILE A 172 0.06 14.54 -11.27
N THR A 173 1.08 14.55 -10.40
CA THR A 173 2.47 14.82 -10.81
C THR A 173 3.05 13.64 -11.61
N ALA A 174 2.73 12.41 -11.23
CA ALA A 174 3.16 11.21 -11.95
C ALA A 174 2.57 11.13 -13.37
N LEU A 175 1.33 11.61 -13.55
CA LEU A 175 0.62 11.55 -14.82
C LEU A 175 0.96 12.71 -15.80
N ALA A 176 1.22 13.91 -15.27
CA ALA A 176 1.37 15.09 -16.12
C ALA A 176 2.47 16.06 -15.70
N GLY A 177 3.17 15.82 -14.60
CA GLY A 177 4.29 16.64 -14.17
C GLY A 177 5.59 16.33 -14.90
N ASP A 178 6.60 17.15 -14.64
CA ASP A 178 7.96 16.92 -15.15
C ASP A 178 8.61 15.71 -14.43
N SER A 179 9.60 15.08 -15.09
CA SER A 179 10.45 14.09 -14.46
C SER A 179 11.21 14.69 -13.27
N PRO A 180 11.36 13.95 -12.15
CA PRO A 180 12.25 14.35 -11.07
C PRO A 180 13.74 14.18 -11.40
N GLU A 181 14.06 13.53 -12.51
CA GLU A 181 15.44 13.27 -12.91
C GLU A 181 16.22 14.57 -13.13
N GLY A 182 17.45 14.61 -12.63
CA GLY A 182 18.31 15.79 -12.72
C GLY A 182 17.92 16.97 -11.80
N LYS A 183 16.79 16.90 -11.08
CA LYS A 183 16.37 17.94 -10.14
C LYS A 183 17.00 17.72 -8.75
N SER A 184 17.57 18.78 -8.19
CA SER A 184 18.02 18.82 -6.80
C SER A 184 16.86 18.69 -5.81
N GLN A 185 17.15 18.45 -4.54
CA GLN A 185 16.15 18.43 -3.47
C GLN A 185 15.40 19.75 -3.35
N ASP A 186 16.11 20.88 -3.47
CA ASP A 186 15.50 22.22 -3.38
C ASP A 186 14.55 22.47 -4.56
N GLU A 187 14.93 22.07 -5.77
CA GLU A 187 14.07 22.17 -6.96
C GLU A 187 12.82 21.29 -6.82
N ARG A 188 12.95 20.08 -6.26
CA ARG A 188 11.80 19.22 -5.97
C ARG A 188 10.90 19.79 -4.89
N ALA A 189 11.47 20.45 -3.90
CA ALA A 189 10.73 21.04 -2.79
C ALA A 189 9.79 22.17 -3.24
N VAL A 190 10.21 22.97 -4.22
CA VAL A 190 9.45 24.11 -4.73
C VAL A 190 8.70 23.85 -6.03
N TYR A 191 8.82 22.62 -6.56
CA TYR A 191 8.20 22.26 -7.82
C TYR A 191 6.69 22.49 -7.83
N LYS A 192 6.22 23.12 -8.89
CA LYS A 192 4.80 23.26 -9.23
C LYS A 192 4.61 23.00 -10.71
N MET A 193 3.56 22.29 -11.03
CA MET A 193 3.11 22.11 -12.42
C MET A 193 2.67 23.44 -13.01
N THR A 194 2.88 23.62 -14.32
CA THR A 194 2.24 24.71 -15.06
C THR A 194 0.72 24.50 -15.09
N GLU A 195 -0.02 25.57 -15.38
CA GLU A 195 -1.49 25.52 -15.50
C GLU A 195 -1.95 24.49 -16.54
N ALA A 196 -1.26 24.43 -17.68
CA ALA A 196 -1.54 23.45 -18.73
C ALA A 196 -1.28 21.99 -18.26
N GLN A 197 -0.18 21.75 -17.56
CA GLN A 197 0.11 20.44 -16.97
C GLN A 197 -0.93 20.06 -15.91
N TYR A 198 -1.32 21.01 -15.05
CA TYR A 198 -2.32 20.77 -14.02
C TYR A 198 -3.68 20.40 -14.64
N SER A 199 -4.16 21.18 -15.60
CA SER A 199 -5.43 20.89 -16.30
C SER A 199 -5.43 19.53 -17.00
N LYS A 200 -4.34 19.18 -17.70
CA LYS A 200 -4.15 17.83 -18.25
C LYS A 200 -4.14 16.77 -17.15
N GLY A 201 -3.41 17.04 -16.06
CA GLY A 201 -3.27 16.15 -14.91
C GLY A 201 -4.61 15.84 -14.25
N VAL A 202 -5.47 16.83 -14.03
CA VAL A 202 -6.83 16.65 -13.49
C VAL A 202 -7.64 15.69 -14.36
N SER A 203 -7.59 15.84 -15.68
CA SER A 203 -8.31 14.95 -16.59
C SER A 203 -7.79 13.50 -16.52
N LEU A 204 -6.47 13.32 -16.42
CA LEU A 204 -5.85 11.99 -16.29
C LEU A 204 -6.09 11.37 -14.91
N VAL A 205 -6.11 12.17 -13.83
CA VAL A 205 -6.45 11.69 -12.47
C VAL A 205 -7.90 11.21 -12.42
N LYS A 206 -8.83 11.93 -13.05
CA LYS A 206 -10.23 11.48 -13.18
C LYS A 206 -10.32 10.12 -13.86
N ALA A 207 -9.58 9.92 -14.95
CA ALA A 207 -9.54 8.63 -15.66
C ALA A 207 -8.90 7.53 -14.79
N ALA A 208 -7.77 7.81 -14.12
CA ALA A 208 -7.10 6.86 -13.22
C ALA A 208 -8.00 6.42 -12.07
N TYR A 209 -8.68 7.36 -11.44
CA TYR A 209 -9.59 7.09 -10.34
C TYR A 209 -10.81 6.29 -10.81
N LEU A 210 -11.37 6.61 -11.99
CA LEU A 210 -12.46 5.85 -12.59
C LEU A 210 -12.04 4.40 -12.85
N ILE A 211 -10.90 4.17 -13.52
CA ILE A 211 -10.39 2.81 -13.78
C ILE A 211 -10.21 2.05 -12.47
N SER A 212 -9.55 2.65 -11.47
CA SER A 212 -9.34 2.02 -10.15
C SER A 212 -10.63 1.61 -9.46
N ASN A 213 -11.70 2.39 -9.62
CA ASN A 213 -13.02 2.09 -9.05
C ASN A 213 -13.80 1.03 -9.83
N MET A 214 -13.53 0.84 -11.11
CA MET A 214 -14.22 -0.17 -11.94
C MET A 214 -13.59 -1.56 -11.82
N LEU A 215 -12.36 -1.66 -11.31
CA LEU A 215 -11.66 -2.94 -11.10
C LEU A 215 -12.09 -3.62 -9.78
N PRO A 216 -12.02 -4.98 -9.71
CA PRO A 216 -12.23 -5.69 -8.46
C PRO A 216 -11.24 -5.24 -7.37
N GLY A 217 -11.69 -5.23 -6.12
CA GLY A 217 -10.92 -4.74 -4.98
C GLY A 217 -11.56 -3.52 -4.32
N VAL A 218 -10.86 -2.88 -3.41
CA VAL A 218 -11.32 -1.72 -2.64
C VAL A 218 -10.50 -0.48 -3.03
N PRO A 219 -11.11 0.54 -3.66
CA PRO A 219 -10.41 1.78 -3.96
C PRO A 219 -9.89 2.45 -2.69
N CYS A 220 -8.63 2.86 -2.73
CA CYS A 220 -7.98 3.55 -1.62
C CYS A 220 -7.47 4.90 -2.09
N ILE A 221 -7.90 5.96 -1.42
CA ILE A 221 -7.50 7.34 -1.72
C ILE A 221 -6.35 7.72 -0.80
N TYR A 222 -5.22 8.12 -1.38
CA TYR A 222 -4.19 8.81 -0.63
C TYR A 222 -4.62 10.28 -0.47
N TYR A 223 -4.66 10.76 0.78
CA TYR A 223 -5.19 12.11 1.08
C TYR A 223 -4.60 13.17 0.17
N GLY A 224 -5.46 14.04 -0.34
CA GLY A 224 -5.08 15.14 -1.22
C GLY A 224 -5.01 14.80 -2.71
N ASP A 225 -5.01 13.52 -3.11
CA ASP A 225 -5.09 13.16 -4.52
C ASP A 225 -6.46 13.56 -5.09
N GLU A 226 -7.51 13.51 -4.26
CA GLU A 226 -8.88 13.92 -4.58
C GLU A 226 -9.06 15.43 -4.80
N ILE A 227 -8.04 16.22 -4.47
CA ILE A 227 -8.03 17.68 -4.66
C ILE A 227 -6.83 18.16 -5.50
N GLY A 228 -6.13 17.25 -6.17
CA GLY A 228 -5.03 17.57 -7.07
C GLY A 228 -3.75 18.02 -6.38
N MET A 229 -3.46 17.59 -5.15
CA MET A 229 -2.18 17.86 -4.50
C MET A 229 -1.01 17.35 -5.33
N GLN A 230 -0.02 18.23 -5.52
CA GLN A 230 1.20 17.96 -6.28
C GLN A 230 2.36 17.62 -5.36
N GLY A 231 3.32 16.83 -5.87
CA GLY A 231 4.57 16.55 -5.17
C GLY A 231 5.30 15.35 -5.74
N TYR A 232 6.63 15.41 -5.71
CA TYR A 232 7.48 14.25 -5.94
C TYR A 232 7.41 13.30 -4.75
N SER A 233 8.18 12.22 -4.78
CA SER A 233 8.25 11.24 -3.68
C SER A 233 8.70 11.89 -2.36
N ASP A 234 8.67 11.11 -1.30
CA ASP A 234 9.03 11.53 0.07
C ASP A 234 10.27 12.45 0.11
N PRO A 235 10.18 13.57 0.86
CA PRO A 235 9.08 14.03 1.72
C PRO A 235 8.01 14.91 1.01
N PHE A 236 8.16 15.17 -0.29
CA PHE A 236 7.38 16.19 -1.01
C PHE A 236 5.94 15.78 -1.32
N ASN A 237 5.63 14.48 -1.29
CA ASN A 237 4.28 13.93 -1.40
C ASN A 237 3.49 13.99 -0.08
N ARG A 238 4.12 14.29 1.06
CA ARG A 238 3.53 14.24 2.42
C ARG A 238 3.21 15.62 2.98
N ARG A 239 2.94 16.60 2.12
CA ARG A 239 2.59 17.97 2.55
C ARG A 239 1.27 18.00 3.30
N PRO A 240 1.06 18.95 4.23
CA PRO A 240 -0.21 19.15 4.90
C PRO A 240 -1.36 19.37 3.91
N TYR A 241 -2.55 18.89 4.27
CA TYR A 241 -3.77 19.10 3.47
C TYR A 241 -4.10 20.61 3.42
N PRO A 242 -4.34 21.18 2.24
CA PRO A 242 -4.54 22.62 2.07
C PRO A 242 -6.01 23.04 2.29
N TRP A 243 -6.52 22.88 3.51
CA TRP A 243 -7.89 23.21 3.86
C TRP A 243 -8.36 24.56 3.33
N GLY A 244 -9.54 24.62 2.71
CA GLY A 244 -10.14 25.80 2.10
C GLY A 244 -9.52 26.23 0.77
N ARG A 245 -8.71 25.34 0.14
CA ARG A 245 -8.10 25.57 -1.18
C ARG A 245 -8.18 24.31 -2.04
N GLU A 246 -9.22 23.53 -1.83
CA GLU A 246 -9.48 22.29 -2.55
C GLU A 246 -9.87 22.58 -4.02
N ASP A 247 -9.49 21.70 -4.93
CA ASP A 247 -10.08 21.64 -6.28
C ASP A 247 -11.48 20.99 -6.15
N GLU A 248 -12.50 21.84 -6.04
CA GLU A 248 -13.88 21.36 -5.80
C GLU A 248 -14.46 20.57 -6.97
N ASP A 249 -14.02 20.81 -8.20
CA ASP A 249 -14.46 20.03 -9.37
C ASP A 249 -13.90 18.60 -9.32
N LEU A 250 -12.62 18.46 -9.01
CA LEU A 250 -11.99 17.15 -8.84
C LEU A 250 -12.57 16.42 -7.64
N LEU A 251 -12.72 17.09 -6.50
CA LEU A 251 -13.32 16.52 -5.29
C LEU A 251 -14.76 16.05 -5.53
N GLY A 252 -15.54 16.87 -6.25
CA GLY A 252 -16.90 16.51 -6.65
C GLY A 252 -16.97 15.28 -7.57
N PHE A 253 -15.97 15.13 -8.45
CA PHE A 253 -15.84 13.93 -9.28
C PHE A 253 -15.54 12.68 -8.43
N TYR A 254 -14.60 12.77 -7.50
CA TYR A 254 -14.27 11.65 -6.60
C TYR A 254 -15.49 11.20 -5.78
N ARG A 255 -16.22 12.15 -5.20
CA ARG A 255 -17.48 11.86 -4.47
C ARG A 255 -18.49 11.13 -5.34
N ARG A 256 -18.73 11.60 -6.55
CA ARG A 256 -19.69 10.98 -7.49
C ARG A 256 -19.30 9.56 -7.87
N ILE A 257 -18.02 9.31 -8.19
CA ILE A 257 -17.56 7.95 -8.52
C ILE A 257 -17.65 7.03 -7.30
N GLY A 258 -17.33 7.52 -6.11
CA GLY A 258 -17.49 6.77 -4.86
C GLY A 258 -18.96 6.38 -4.59
N GLU A 259 -19.91 7.29 -4.84
CA GLU A 259 -21.35 7.00 -4.74
C GLU A 259 -21.82 5.97 -5.78
N ILE A 260 -21.37 6.06 -7.02
CA ILE A 260 -21.66 5.04 -8.04
C ILE A 260 -21.12 3.69 -7.56
N ARG A 261 -19.86 3.62 -7.16
CA ARG A 261 -19.27 2.39 -6.65
C ARG A 261 -20.06 1.77 -5.50
N LYS A 262 -20.50 2.59 -4.54
CA LYS A 262 -21.25 2.15 -3.38
C LYS A 262 -22.63 1.58 -3.73
N ASN A 263 -23.25 2.05 -4.79
CA ASN A 263 -24.62 1.70 -5.15
C ASN A 263 -24.72 0.64 -6.27
N GLU A 264 -23.63 0.35 -6.97
CA GLU A 264 -23.62 -0.58 -8.10
C GLU A 264 -23.14 -1.97 -7.67
N ASN A 265 -24.06 -2.90 -7.49
CA ASN A 265 -23.78 -4.28 -7.07
C ASN A 265 -22.75 -5.00 -7.97
N ALA A 266 -22.74 -4.73 -9.28
CA ALA A 266 -21.80 -5.31 -10.21
C ALA A 266 -20.35 -5.00 -9.85
N LEU A 267 -20.06 -3.86 -9.20
CA LEU A 267 -18.73 -3.46 -8.77
C LEU A 267 -18.29 -4.11 -7.45
N PHE A 268 -19.24 -4.65 -6.68
CA PHE A 268 -18.96 -5.37 -5.43
C PHE A 268 -18.89 -6.88 -5.61
N CYS A 269 -19.85 -7.45 -6.34
CA CYS A 269 -20.04 -8.90 -6.44
C CYS A 269 -19.77 -9.43 -7.85
N GLY A 270 -19.53 -8.55 -8.82
CA GLY A 270 -19.25 -8.92 -10.21
C GLY A 270 -17.88 -9.59 -10.36
N LYS A 271 -17.81 -10.52 -11.32
CA LYS A 271 -16.53 -11.08 -11.76
C LYS A 271 -16.04 -10.35 -13.00
N MET A 272 -14.79 -9.91 -12.96
CA MET A 272 -14.17 -9.31 -14.14
C MET A 272 -13.84 -10.41 -15.16
N ARG A 273 -14.10 -10.14 -16.45
CA ARG A 273 -13.62 -10.93 -17.58
C ARG A 273 -12.69 -10.05 -18.41
N ILE A 274 -11.51 -10.57 -18.68
CA ILE A 274 -10.60 -10.02 -19.69
C ILE A 274 -10.93 -10.75 -21.01
N VAL A 275 -11.28 -9.99 -22.04
CA VAL A 275 -11.70 -10.52 -23.35
C VAL A 275 -10.68 -10.11 -24.39
#